data_359976f30674913f2e3882d1bd1338a0
#
_entry.id   359976f30674913f2e3882d1bd1338a0
#
_cell.length_a   1.000
_cell.length_b   1.000
_cell.length_c   1.000
_cell.angle_alpha   90.00
_cell.angle_beta   90.00
_cell.angle_gamma   90.00
#
_symmetry.space_group_name_H-M   'P 1'
#
loop_
_entity.id
_entity.type
_entity.pdbx_description
1 polymer ?
#
loop_
_entity_poly.entity_id
_entity_poly.type
_entity_poly.pdbx_seq_one_letter_code
_entity_poly.pdbx_strand_id
1 'polypeptide(L)'
;MPHDILLNTLSANAPHWRALPLKDKIQLLDTMVIALQSLNVEGHLEWSAASLRTQLMDPVAQELEGAFEALISVSVIKGQLTRLRSTLLALSSTGAATRPKSLRVHTTSKNEEQIIAEVFPLETADKFGPQGKWTGELWLKPGHEATQASCMVEPAAGDAPAPTRVCVVLGAGNQGFLTLVDALDVLFVQNETVLVKHHPLRGYQDKFMRVVFRPLFDRGFMGAVFDTTVAESSALVSDPRVGHVHMTGGKATHDAIMWGSSQEESADRRRRNEPKLKARMTSELGCVTPWVVVPAVFTEKELLHQASHLAAVLNANSSCNCNAPKCVMMSGTWAQREQYVEAVKSALRELPPTPPYYPGETGRYDRFRQAYPSSSHQIQSNADVVRRVRVKAHGGSDEDGVAANGVDIGPTDLPFLTIDMEIEADGTCDNNYALVNEAFAPVVAFVTVHNAETTTSFMEAASNICNEKMFGTLSCTVILHPTTQREYPMETERLIANLKYGTVCINAWTALCYAVDTCAWGAYPGEDPKNAESGCGFVRNTLMFDHVQKSVVRAPLIDQAQVVHVMKPPLNKKENVVDIVAFILKPGLATFGRVVLPRCCCSRLFCGSLAMVLVISCVTIGVLASGVLKQ
;
A
#
# COMPACT_ATOMS: atom_id res chain seq x y z
N MET A 1 -10.54 -28.41 16.84
CA MET A 1 -9.64 -27.96 15.77
C MET A 1 -8.51 -27.13 16.38
N PRO A 2 -7.33 -26.98 15.75
CA PRO A 2 -6.21 -26.25 16.37
C PRO A 2 -6.54 -24.81 16.79
N HIS A 3 -7.51 -24.18 16.12
CA HIS A 3 -7.96 -22.81 16.40
C HIS A 3 -9.12 -22.68 17.40
N ASP A 4 -9.68 -23.79 17.90
CA ASP A 4 -10.84 -23.74 18.83
C ASP A 4 -10.54 -23.01 20.12
N ILE A 5 -9.38 -23.28 20.72
CA ILE A 5 -8.96 -22.61 21.97
C ILE A 5 -8.81 -21.11 21.74
N LEU A 6 -8.21 -20.71 20.63
CA LEU A 6 -8.02 -19.29 20.27
C LEU A 6 -9.36 -18.59 20.06
N LEU A 7 -10.27 -19.19 19.28
CA LEU A 7 -11.60 -18.62 19.02
C LEU A 7 -12.43 -18.51 20.31
N ASN A 8 -12.36 -19.51 21.21
CA ASN A 8 -13.04 -19.44 22.51
C ASN A 8 -12.47 -18.28 23.34
N THR A 9 -11.14 -18.15 23.42
CA THR A 9 -10.49 -17.07 24.15
C THR A 9 -10.88 -15.69 23.59
N LEU A 10 -10.80 -15.52 22.28
CA LEU A 10 -11.11 -14.25 21.61
C LEU A 10 -12.59 -13.88 21.75
N SER A 11 -13.49 -14.84 21.59
CA SER A 11 -14.93 -14.64 21.74
C SER A 11 -15.31 -14.26 23.18
N ALA A 12 -14.72 -14.92 24.18
CA ALA A 12 -14.92 -14.57 25.58
C ALA A 12 -14.39 -13.17 25.94
N ASN A 13 -13.29 -12.74 25.29
CA ASN A 13 -12.65 -11.45 25.55
C ASN A 13 -13.20 -10.30 24.65
N ALA A 14 -13.99 -10.57 23.63
CA ALA A 14 -14.52 -9.53 22.75
C ALA A 14 -15.36 -8.46 23.48
N PRO A 15 -16.24 -8.80 24.44
CA PRO A 15 -16.92 -7.80 25.26
C PRO A 15 -15.95 -6.99 26.14
N HIS A 16 -14.93 -7.65 26.71
CA HIS A 16 -13.91 -6.99 27.53
C HIS A 16 -13.07 -6.01 26.71
N TRP A 17 -12.69 -6.38 25.48
CA TRP A 17 -11.99 -5.48 24.57
C TRP A 17 -12.81 -4.23 24.26
N ARG A 18 -14.09 -4.43 23.92
CA ARG A 18 -14.99 -3.34 23.58
C ARG A 18 -15.17 -2.36 24.74
N ALA A 19 -15.38 -2.89 25.95
CA ALA A 19 -15.54 -2.11 27.18
C ALA A 19 -14.22 -1.58 27.76
N LEU A 20 -13.06 -1.93 27.16
CA LEU A 20 -11.76 -1.50 27.70
C LEU A 20 -11.64 0.03 27.63
N PRO A 21 -11.37 0.73 28.74
CA PRO A 21 -11.23 2.18 28.77
C PRO A 21 -10.17 2.67 27.76
N LEU A 22 -10.42 3.84 27.15
CA LEU A 22 -9.49 4.43 26.17
C LEU A 22 -8.07 4.58 26.73
N LYS A 23 -7.91 4.96 28.00
CA LYS A 23 -6.60 5.04 28.68
C LYS A 23 -5.82 3.73 28.62
N ASP A 24 -6.52 2.59 28.76
CA ASP A 24 -5.89 1.29 28.76
C ASP A 24 -5.52 0.85 27.32
N LYS A 25 -6.35 1.21 26.33
CA LYS A 25 -6.02 1.05 24.90
C LYS A 25 -4.81 1.88 24.50
N ILE A 26 -4.71 3.12 25.00
CA ILE A 26 -3.55 4.01 24.78
C ILE A 26 -2.29 3.37 25.38
N GLN A 27 -2.38 2.83 26.59
CA GLN A 27 -1.24 2.15 27.24
C GLN A 27 -0.78 0.91 26.46
N LEU A 28 -1.71 0.16 25.85
CA LEU A 28 -1.35 -0.96 24.96
C LEU A 28 -0.57 -0.46 23.74
N LEU A 29 -1.01 0.63 23.10
CA LEU A 29 -0.28 1.24 21.98
C LEU A 29 1.11 1.72 22.38
N ASP A 30 1.26 2.36 23.54
CA ASP A 30 2.56 2.77 24.09
C ASP A 30 3.49 1.56 24.29
N THR A 31 2.95 0.48 24.87
CA THR A 31 3.72 -0.76 25.11
C THR A 31 4.15 -1.41 23.79
N MET A 32 3.30 -1.39 22.77
CA MET A 32 3.65 -1.92 21.43
C MET A 32 4.70 -1.08 20.71
N VAL A 33 4.68 0.25 20.85
CA VAL A 33 5.76 1.12 20.35
C VAL A 33 7.10 0.77 21.02
N ILE A 34 7.11 0.56 22.34
CA ILE A 34 8.31 0.14 23.08
C ILE A 34 8.76 -1.26 22.60
N ALA A 35 7.84 -2.18 22.40
CA ALA A 35 8.15 -3.53 21.92
C ALA A 35 8.74 -3.51 20.49
N LEU A 36 8.19 -2.67 19.59
CA LEU A 36 8.74 -2.46 18.26
C LEU A 36 10.19 -1.94 18.32
N GLN A 37 10.47 -1.00 19.25
CA GLN A 37 11.81 -0.49 19.49
C GLN A 37 12.76 -1.55 20.09
N SER A 38 12.24 -2.51 20.87
CA SER A 38 13.03 -3.55 21.51
C SER A 38 13.60 -4.59 20.55
N LEU A 39 12.99 -4.75 19.38
CA LEU A 39 13.56 -5.57 18.29
C LEU A 39 14.90 -5.04 17.79
N ASN A 40 15.21 -3.77 18.07
CA ASN A 40 16.35 -3.02 17.55
C ASN A 40 16.51 -3.09 16.02
N VAL A 41 17.58 -2.56 15.47
CA VAL A 41 17.82 -2.56 14.01
C VAL A 41 18.08 -3.98 13.49
N GLU A 42 18.86 -4.77 14.22
CA GLU A 42 19.23 -6.13 13.85
C GLU A 42 17.98 -7.03 13.74
N GLY A 43 17.07 -6.96 14.70
CA GLY A 43 15.81 -7.71 14.66
C GLY A 43 14.91 -7.32 13.47
N HIS A 44 14.87 -6.03 13.12
CA HIS A 44 14.12 -5.58 11.93
C HIS A 44 14.78 -6.03 10.63
N LEU A 45 16.12 -6.01 10.56
CA LEU A 45 16.84 -6.56 9.41
C LEU A 45 16.67 -8.07 9.29
N GLU A 46 16.63 -8.82 10.40
CA GLU A 46 16.32 -10.26 10.40
C GLU A 46 14.91 -10.52 9.86
N TRP A 47 13.93 -9.73 10.29
CA TRP A 47 12.55 -9.81 9.79
C TRP A 47 12.50 -9.57 8.28
N SER A 48 13.12 -8.49 7.82
CA SER A 48 13.19 -8.16 6.39
C SER A 48 13.92 -9.21 5.57
N ALA A 49 15.05 -9.73 6.07
CA ALA A 49 15.78 -10.81 5.42
C ALA A 49 14.91 -12.08 5.29
N ALA A 50 14.08 -12.40 6.28
CA ALA A 50 13.13 -13.51 6.18
C ALA A 50 12.06 -13.25 5.11
N SER A 51 11.59 -12.00 4.95
CA SER A 51 10.70 -11.60 3.87
C SER A 51 11.33 -11.81 2.49
N LEU A 52 12.52 -11.29 2.30
CA LEU A 52 13.22 -11.34 1.00
C LEU A 52 13.60 -12.77 0.59
N ARG A 53 13.90 -13.65 1.56
CA ARG A 53 14.08 -15.08 1.28
C ARG A 53 12.84 -15.72 0.68
N THR A 54 11.66 -15.36 1.15
CA THR A 54 10.39 -15.85 0.55
C THR A 54 10.12 -15.26 -0.82
N GLN A 55 10.73 -14.12 -1.13
CA GLN A 55 10.70 -13.50 -2.45
C GLN A 55 11.79 -14.01 -3.40
N LEU A 56 12.52 -15.06 -3.01
CA LEU A 56 13.60 -15.68 -3.80
C LEU A 56 14.70 -14.70 -4.21
N MET A 57 14.88 -13.61 -3.47
CA MET A 57 15.90 -12.61 -3.78
C MET A 57 17.31 -13.13 -3.46
N ASP A 58 18.24 -12.73 -4.28
CA ASP A 58 19.66 -12.99 -4.11
C ASP A 58 20.19 -12.47 -2.76
N PRO A 59 21.06 -13.22 -2.04
CA PRO A 59 21.58 -12.81 -0.74
C PRO A 59 22.26 -11.42 -0.71
N VAL A 60 22.87 -11.00 -1.81
CA VAL A 60 23.52 -9.68 -1.88
C VAL A 60 22.50 -8.58 -2.14
N ALA A 61 21.53 -8.83 -3.02
CA ALA A 61 20.39 -7.93 -3.19
C ALA A 61 19.60 -7.79 -1.89
N GLN A 62 19.47 -8.87 -1.10
CA GLN A 62 18.81 -8.87 0.21
C GLN A 62 19.40 -7.85 1.19
N GLU A 63 20.67 -7.49 1.10
CA GLU A 63 21.27 -6.58 2.07
C GLU A 63 20.73 -5.15 1.97
N LEU A 64 20.65 -4.60 0.76
CA LEU A 64 20.13 -3.26 0.53
C LEU A 64 18.60 -3.25 0.55
N GLU A 65 17.98 -4.16 -0.17
CA GLU A 65 16.51 -4.30 -0.21
C GLU A 65 15.94 -4.63 1.17
N GLY A 66 16.65 -5.45 1.97
CA GLY A 66 16.29 -5.74 3.35
C GLY A 66 16.30 -4.49 4.24
N ALA A 67 17.26 -3.61 4.05
CA ALA A 67 17.29 -2.34 4.76
C ALA A 67 16.11 -1.44 4.36
N PHE A 68 15.74 -1.39 3.07
CA PHE A 68 14.57 -0.65 2.59
C PHE A 68 13.26 -1.28 3.07
N GLU A 69 13.12 -2.60 3.04
CA GLU A 69 11.93 -3.26 3.58
C GLU A 69 11.78 -3.01 5.08
N ALA A 70 12.88 -3.03 5.84
CA ALA A 70 12.87 -2.67 7.26
C ALA A 70 12.43 -1.21 7.46
N LEU A 71 12.95 -0.28 6.65
CA LEU A 71 12.57 1.13 6.69
C LEU A 71 11.07 1.31 6.45
N ILE A 72 10.53 0.69 5.42
CA ILE A 72 9.10 0.79 5.08
C ILE A 72 8.25 0.17 6.19
N SER A 73 8.55 -1.06 6.61
CA SER A 73 7.78 -1.78 7.63
C SER A 73 7.77 -1.04 8.97
N VAL A 74 8.94 -0.59 9.44
CA VAL A 74 9.05 0.16 10.70
C VAL A 74 8.30 1.50 10.61
N SER A 75 8.46 2.22 9.50
CA SER A 75 7.80 3.52 9.31
C SER A 75 6.28 3.37 9.32
N VAL A 76 5.74 2.40 8.57
CA VAL A 76 4.31 2.16 8.45
C VAL A 76 3.69 1.71 9.77
N ILE A 77 4.29 0.71 10.43
CA ILE A 77 3.77 0.15 11.70
C ILE A 77 3.86 1.20 12.80
N LYS A 78 5.02 1.84 12.97
CA LYS A 78 5.20 2.87 14.01
C LYS A 78 4.31 4.08 13.76
N GLY A 79 4.19 4.54 12.52
CA GLY A 79 3.31 5.64 12.13
C GLY A 79 1.87 5.35 12.54
N GLN A 80 1.35 4.17 12.19
CA GLN A 80 -0.02 3.78 12.54
C GLN A 80 -0.23 3.69 14.06
N LEU A 81 0.68 3.03 14.80
CA LEU A 81 0.61 2.96 16.27
C LEU A 81 0.59 4.34 16.92
N THR A 82 1.47 5.23 16.45
CA THR A 82 1.60 6.59 17.00
C THR A 82 0.38 7.44 16.68
N ARG A 83 -0.15 7.35 15.46
CA ARG A 83 -1.31 8.14 15.05
C ARG A 83 -2.60 7.66 15.72
N LEU A 84 -2.81 6.34 15.82
CA LEU A 84 -3.93 5.76 16.58
C LEU A 84 -3.87 6.22 18.05
N ARG A 85 -2.68 6.17 18.66
CA ARG A 85 -2.48 6.68 20.01
C ARG A 85 -2.89 8.15 20.16
N SER A 86 -2.44 9.01 19.25
CA SER A 86 -2.78 10.44 19.26
C SER A 86 -4.29 10.66 19.12
N THR A 87 -4.95 9.91 18.24
CA THR A 87 -6.41 10.01 18.04
C THR A 87 -7.18 9.53 19.28
N LEU A 88 -6.80 8.39 19.89
CA LEU A 88 -7.44 7.91 21.11
C LEU A 88 -7.17 8.84 22.31
N LEU A 89 -5.99 9.44 22.38
CA LEU A 89 -5.66 10.43 23.42
C LEU A 89 -6.54 11.68 23.28
N ALA A 90 -6.71 12.21 22.06
CA ALA A 90 -7.60 13.32 21.79
C ALA A 90 -9.05 12.95 22.18
N LEU A 91 -9.53 11.79 21.76
CA LEU A 91 -10.88 11.30 22.11
C LEU A 91 -11.06 11.16 23.62
N SER A 92 -10.07 10.62 24.34
CA SER A 92 -10.12 10.47 25.81
C SER A 92 -10.11 11.81 26.56
N SER A 93 -9.40 12.81 26.04
CA SER A 93 -9.22 14.10 26.73
C SER A 93 -10.28 15.15 26.38
N THR A 94 -10.80 15.13 25.15
CA THR A 94 -11.70 16.17 24.64
C THR A 94 -13.07 15.64 24.25
N GLY A 95 -13.28 14.32 24.24
CA GLY A 95 -14.48 13.67 23.72
C GLY A 95 -14.59 13.66 22.18
N ALA A 96 -13.54 14.11 21.47
CA ALA A 96 -13.49 14.14 20.01
C ALA A 96 -12.15 13.57 19.51
N ALA A 97 -12.18 12.86 18.39
CA ALA A 97 -10.97 12.38 17.71
C ALA A 97 -10.12 13.56 17.20
N THR A 98 -8.90 13.27 16.79
CA THR A 98 -7.98 14.28 16.22
C THR A 98 -8.65 14.97 15.02
N ARG A 99 -8.76 16.29 15.08
CA ARG A 99 -9.41 17.08 14.03
C ARG A 99 -8.51 17.17 12.80
N PRO A 100 -9.11 17.22 11.59
CA PRO A 100 -8.38 17.57 10.38
C PRO A 100 -7.91 19.03 10.46
N LYS A 101 -6.92 19.38 9.63
CA LYS A 101 -6.39 20.75 9.56
C LYS A 101 -7.44 21.75 9.07
N SER A 102 -8.22 21.35 8.08
CA SER A 102 -9.33 22.14 7.53
C SER A 102 -10.40 21.22 6.94
N LEU A 103 -11.61 21.77 6.83
CA LEU A 103 -12.71 21.17 6.09
C LEU A 103 -13.11 22.12 4.96
N ARG A 104 -13.34 21.59 3.76
CA ARG A 104 -13.91 22.33 2.63
C ARG A 104 -15.10 21.55 2.05
N VAL A 105 -16.03 22.27 1.46
CA VAL A 105 -17.19 21.69 0.78
C VAL A 105 -16.93 21.68 -0.73
N HIS A 106 -17.16 20.54 -1.34
CA HIS A 106 -17.17 20.35 -2.78
C HIS A 106 -18.62 20.04 -3.21
N THR A 107 -19.09 20.68 -4.28
CA THR A 107 -20.39 20.35 -4.86
C THR A 107 -20.20 19.32 -5.96
N THR A 108 -20.79 18.15 -5.80
CA THR A 108 -20.71 17.06 -6.79
C THR A 108 -21.51 17.41 -8.06
N SER A 109 -21.29 16.65 -9.12
CA SER A 109 -22.08 16.78 -10.36
C SER A 109 -23.59 16.55 -10.20
N LYS A 110 -23.99 15.89 -9.10
CA LYS A 110 -25.39 15.69 -8.71
C LYS A 110 -25.93 16.80 -7.78
N ASN A 111 -25.18 17.88 -7.59
CA ASN A 111 -25.49 18.98 -6.70
C ASN A 111 -25.63 18.58 -5.21
N GLU A 112 -24.86 17.57 -4.79
CA GLU A 112 -24.78 17.14 -3.40
C GLU A 112 -23.52 17.75 -2.75
N GLU A 113 -23.62 18.15 -1.49
CA GLU A 113 -22.47 18.61 -0.72
C GLU A 113 -21.59 17.42 -0.33
N GLN A 114 -20.30 17.55 -0.55
CA GLN A 114 -19.28 16.59 -0.17
C GLN A 114 -18.21 17.27 0.67
N ILE A 115 -17.97 16.76 1.86
CA ILE A 115 -16.93 17.28 2.74
C ILE A 115 -15.59 16.68 2.37
N ILE A 116 -14.58 17.54 2.27
CA ILE A 116 -13.18 17.18 2.07
C ILE A 116 -12.39 17.66 3.28
N ALA A 117 -11.76 16.71 3.98
CA ALA A 117 -10.93 16.97 5.13
C ALA A 117 -9.44 16.97 4.74
N GLU A 118 -8.73 18.08 4.95
CA GLU A 118 -7.29 18.14 4.82
C GLU A 118 -6.65 17.47 6.05
N VAL A 119 -6.01 16.33 5.83
CA VAL A 119 -5.49 15.48 6.91
C VAL A 119 -3.97 15.41 6.95
N PHE A 120 -3.28 15.92 5.95
CA PHE A 120 -1.82 15.96 5.92
C PHE A 120 -1.30 17.21 5.16
N PRO A 121 -0.26 17.91 5.64
CA PRO A 121 0.39 17.74 6.94
C PRO A 121 -0.54 18.18 8.08
N LEU A 122 -0.64 17.37 9.14
CA LEU A 122 -1.52 17.65 10.27
C LEU A 122 -0.75 18.39 11.38
N GLU A 123 0.47 17.96 11.64
CA GLU A 123 1.35 18.52 12.66
C GLU A 123 2.54 19.27 12.03
N THR A 124 3.18 20.14 12.80
CA THR A 124 4.38 20.87 12.34
C THR A 124 5.49 19.89 11.95
N ALA A 125 5.61 18.76 12.66
CA ALA A 125 6.59 17.73 12.36
C ALA A 125 6.42 17.12 10.96
N ASP A 126 5.19 16.96 10.48
CA ASP A 126 4.91 16.39 9.16
C ASP A 126 5.52 17.20 8.02
N LYS A 127 5.68 18.53 8.21
CA LYS A 127 6.27 19.45 7.23
C LYS A 127 7.78 19.26 7.04
N PHE A 128 8.43 18.60 7.99
CA PHE A 128 9.87 18.40 7.97
C PHE A 128 10.28 16.99 7.57
N GLY A 129 9.31 16.08 7.40
CA GLY A 129 9.54 14.72 6.89
C GLY A 129 9.85 14.67 5.39
N PRO A 130 10.21 13.51 4.85
CA PRO A 130 10.41 13.31 3.41
C PRO A 130 9.20 13.73 2.57
N GLN A 131 7.98 13.66 3.15
CA GLN A 131 6.71 14.05 2.54
C GLN A 131 6.31 15.50 2.88
N GLY A 132 7.20 16.33 3.40
CA GLY A 132 6.86 17.68 3.91
C GLY A 132 6.27 18.65 2.88
N LYS A 133 6.42 18.34 1.59
CA LYS A 133 5.81 19.09 0.47
C LYS A 133 4.52 18.44 -0.04
N TRP A 134 4.08 17.34 0.57
CA TRP A 134 2.87 16.64 0.15
C TRP A 134 1.65 17.18 0.88
N THR A 135 0.48 16.95 0.29
CA THR A 135 -0.80 17.16 0.96
C THR A 135 -1.64 15.90 0.85
N GLY A 136 -2.41 15.62 1.90
CA GLY A 136 -3.33 14.50 1.99
C GLY A 136 -4.72 14.97 2.36
N GLU A 137 -5.71 14.49 1.65
CA GLU A 137 -7.12 14.78 1.85
C GLU A 137 -7.90 13.48 2.03
N LEU A 138 -8.89 13.48 2.90
CA LEU A 138 -9.96 12.49 2.94
C LEU A 138 -11.24 13.11 2.38
N TRP A 139 -11.76 12.55 1.32
CA TRP A 139 -13.03 12.91 0.73
C TRP A 139 -14.09 12.00 1.35
N LEU A 140 -15.11 12.59 1.97
CA LEU A 140 -16.19 11.85 2.59
C LEU A 140 -17.29 11.56 1.57
N LYS A 141 -18.15 10.60 1.87
CA LYS A 141 -19.30 10.30 1.01
C LYS A 141 -20.19 11.54 0.91
N PRO A 142 -20.71 11.87 -0.28
CA PRO A 142 -21.64 12.99 -0.45
C PRO A 142 -22.84 12.88 0.51
N GLY A 143 -23.31 14.02 1.04
CA GLY A 143 -24.43 14.10 1.95
C GLY A 143 -24.16 13.63 3.38
N HIS A 144 -22.91 13.33 3.74
CA HIS A 144 -22.54 12.92 5.10
C HIS A 144 -21.74 14.00 5.82
N GLU A 145 -21.96 14.14 7.11
CA GLU A 145 -21.16 14.98 8.00
C GLU A 145 -19.77 14.37 8.28
N ALA A 146 -18.85 15.22 8.71
CA ALA A 146 -17.49 14.80 9.09
C ALA A 146 -17.45 14.20 10.50
N THR A 147 -18.17 13.11 10.72
CA THR A 147 -18.16 12.36 11.99
C THR A 147 -16.96 11.43 12.08
N GLN A 148 -16.51 11.18 13.31
CA GLN A 148 -15.33 10.35 13.60
C GLN A 148 -15.58 9.48 14.83
N ALA A 149 -14.96 8.31 14.85
CA ALA A 149 -14.88 7.40 16.01
C ALA A 149 -16.25 6.90 16.53
N SER A 150 -17.27 6.79 15.67
CA SER A 150 -18.61 6.31 16.10
C SER A 150 -18.56 4.92 16.73
N CYS A 151 -17.63 4.05 16.29
CA CYS A 151 -17.43 2.71 16.87
C CYS A 151 -16.83 2.71 18.29
N MET A 152 -16.27 3.83 18.74
CA MET A 152 -15.68 4.01 20.08
C MET A 152 -16.65 4.68 21.06
N VAL A 153 -17.76 5.23 20.56
CA VAL A 153 -18.77 5.91 21.38
C VAL A 153 -19.83 4.88 21.78
N GLU A 154 -20.26 4.91 23.05
CA GLU A 154 -21.39 4.10 23.51
C GLU A 154 -22.67 4.49 22.73
N PRO A 155 -23.49 3.50 22.33
CA PRO A 155 -24.76 3.78 21.70
C PRO A 155 -25.63 4.71 22.57
N ALA A 156 -26.47 5.51 21.94
CA ALA A 156 -27.41 6.34 22.69
C ALA A 156 -28.34 5.47 23.55
N ALA A 157 -28.84 6.03 24.64
CA ALA A 157 -29.74 5.32 25.57
C ALA A 157 -31.00 4.84 24.78
N GLY A 158 -31.17 3.53 24.67
CA GLY A 158 -32.28 2.91 23.93
C GLY A 158 -31.85 2.22 22.64
N ASP A 159 -30.64 2.45 22.14
CA ASP A 159 -30.08 1.73 20.99
C ASP A 159 -29.55 0.35 21.40
N ALA A 160 -29.66 -0.61 20.51
CA ALA A 160 -29.04 -1.90 20.71
C ALA A 160 -27.51 -1.75 20.76
N PRO A 161 -26.81 -2.39 21.73
CA PRO A 161 -25.37 -2.35 21.77
C PRO A 161 -24.80 -2.92 20.46
N ALA A 162 -23.79 -2.24 19.92
CA ALA A 162 -23.13 -2.76 18.73
C ALA A 162 -22.55 -4.16 19.01
N PRO A 163 -22.72 -5.12 18.10
CA PRO A 163 -22.34 -6.51 18.34
C PRO A 163 -20.83 -6.61 18.60
N THR A 164 -20.46 -7.35 19.63
CA THR A 164 -19.08 -7.77 19.86
C THR A 164 -18.73 -8.87 18.85
N ARG A 165 -17.59 -8.75 18.17
CA ARG A 165 -17.20 -9.70 17.12
C ARG A 165 -15.76 -10.15 17.30
N VAL A 166 -15.51 -11.39 16.88
CA VAL A 166 -14.18 -11.87 16.54
C VAL A 166 -14.01 -11.68 15.05
N CYS A 167 -13.00 -10.91 14.65
CA CYS A 167 -12.60 -10.77 13.27
C CYS A 167 -11.49 -11.74 12.93
N VAL A 168 -11.64 -12.49 11.84
CA VAL A 168 -10.54 -13.25 11.23
C VAL A 168 -9.90 -12.39 10.16
N VAL A 169 -8.63 -12.02 10.34
CA VAL A 169 -7.82 -11.32 9.34
C VAL A 169 -7.05 -12.35 8.52
N LEU A 170 -7.41 -12.49 7.24
CA LEU A 170 -6.68 -13.28 6.26
C LEU A 170 -5.59 -12.43 5.66
N GLY A 171 -4.36 -12.63 6.13
CA GLY A 171 -3.24 -11.76 5.84
C GLY A 171 -2.77 -11.81 4.39
N ALA A 172 -2.22 -10.69 3.92
CA ALA A 172 -1.63 -10.54 2.60
C ALA A 172 -0.35 -11.37 2.42
N GLY A 173 -0.13 -11.83 1.20
CA GLY A 173 1.06 -12.62 0.84
C GLY A 173 2.21 -11.80 0.23
N ASN A 174 1.94 -10.60 -0.28
CA ASN A 174 2.89 -9.82 -1.06
C ASN A 174 3.75 -8.84 -0.24
N GLN A 175 3.21 -8.25 0.84
CA GLN A 175 3.92 -7.27 1.66
C GLN A 175 3.93 -7.68 3.15
N GLY A 176 5.08 -7.46 3.80
CA GLY A 176 5.31 -7.93 5.16
C GLY A 176 4.56 -7.17 6.25
N PHE A 177 4.16 -5.94 6.02
CA PHE A 177 3.51 -5.09 7.02
C PHE A 177 1.96 -5.10 6.94
N LEU A 178 1.36 -5.49 5.81
CA LEU A 178 -0.09 -5.35 5.58
C LEU A 178 -0.93 -6.08 6.63
N THR A 179 -0.63 -7.34 6.90
CA THR A 179 -1.36 -8.13 7.91
C THR A 179 -1.39 -7.46 9.28
N LEU A 180 -0.32 -6.76 9.66
CA LEU A 180 -0.21 -6.05 10.93
C LEU A 180 -1.04 -4.77 10.93
N VAL A 181 -1.03 -4.07 9.81
CA VAL A 181 -1.85 -2.86 9.56
C VAL A 181 -3.32 -3.20 9.65
N ASP A 182 -3.76 -4.27 9.00
CA ASP A 182 -5.14 -4.75 9.00
C ASP A 182 -5.57 -5.15 10.42
N ALA A 183 -4.73 -5.89 11.13
CA ALA A 183 -5.02 -6.29 12.51
C ALA A 183 -5.14 -5.09 13.47
N LEU A 184 -4.29 -4.06 13.30
CA LEU A 184 -4.39 -2.82 14.10
C LEU A 184 -5.67 -2.04 13.78
N ASP A 185 -6.08 -1.99 12.52
CA ASP A 185 -7.31 -1.34 12.12
C ASP A 185 -8.53 -2.04 12.73
N VAL A 186 -8.59 -3.38 12.63
CA VAL A 186 -9.67 -4.18 13.24
C VAL A 186 -9.74 -3.95 14.75
N LEU A 187 -8.60 -3.98 15.45
CA LEU A 187 -8.57 -3.78 16.91
C LEU A 187 -8.97 -2.36 17.30
N PHE A 188 -8.28 -1.36 16.76
CA PHE A 188 -8.34 0.00 17.29
C PHE A 188 -9.30 0.93 16.52
N VAL A 189 -9.64 0.64 15.28
CA VAL A 189 -10.61 1.43 14.51
C VAL A 189 -11.99 0.77 14.50
N GLN A 190 -12.05 -0.56 14.28
CA GLN A 190 -13.34 -1.28 14.27
C GLN A 190 -13.75 -1.79 15.66
N ASN A 191 -12.85 -1.72 16.65
CA ASN A 191 -13.09 -2.09 18.03
C ASN A 191 -13.50 -3.57 18.23
N GLU A 192 -12.85 -4.48 17.48
CA GLU A 192 -13.11 -5.93 17.48
C GLU A 192 -11.85 -6.72 17.91
N THR A 193 -11.99 -7.90 18.51
CA THR A 193 -10.87 -8.83 18.75
C THR A 193 -10.46 -9.50 17.45
N VAL A 194 -9.18 -9.90 17.34
CA VAL A 194 -8.63 -10.36 16.06
C VAL A 194 -7.95 -11.72 16.14
N LEU A 195 -8.27 -12.59 15.19
CA LEU A 195 -7.50 -13.80 14.88
C LEU A 195 -6.82 -13.62 13.52
N VAL A 196 -5.50 -13.49 13.53
CA VAL A 196 -4.71 -13.41 12.29
C VAL A 196 -4.49 -14.81 11.74
N LYS A 197 -4.83 -15.03 10.49
CA LYS A 197 -4.40 -16.19 9.71
C LYS A 197 -3.35 -15.73 8.71
N HIS A 198 -2.08 -16.07 8.96
CA HIS A 198 -0.99 -15.70 8.07
C HIS A 198 -1.15 -16.31 6.68
N HIS A 199 -0.73 -15.57 5.66
CA HIS A 199 -0.56 -16.12 4.31
C HIS A 199 0.54 -17.21 4.34
N PRO A 200 0.46 -18.30 3.54
CA PRO A 200 1.49 -19.35 3.52
C PRO A 200 2.92 -18.83 3.33
N LEU A 201 3.11 -17.78 2.51
CA LEU A 201 4.40 -17.14 2.32
C LEU A 201 4.89 -16.32 3.53
N ARG A 202 4.04 -16.06 4.52
CA ARG A 202 4.29 -15.10 5.60
C ARG A 202 4.25 -15.71 7.01
N GLY A 203 4.25 -17.02 7.13
CA GLY A 203 4.27 -17.72 8.44
C GLY A 203 5.46 -17.30 9.33
N TYR A 204 6.60 -16.97 8.75
CA TYR A 204 7.79 -16.46 9.45
C TYR A 204 7.52 -15.19 10.28
N GLN A 205 6.46 -14.43 9.98
CA GLN A 205 6.12 -13.19 10.69
C GLN A 205 5.64 -13.44 12.11
N ASP A 206 5.09 -14.62 12.40
CA ASP A 206 4.45 -14.91 13.70
C ASP A 206 5.39 -14.63 14.88
N LYS A 207 6.67 -15.01 14.79
CA LYS A 207 7.65 -14.79 15.86
C LYS A 207 7.87 -13.30 16.16
N PHE A 208 7.92 -12.45 15.13
CA PHE A 208 8.13 -10.99 15.30
C PHE A 208 6.84 -10.31 15.75
N MET A 209 5.71 -10.74 15.21
CA MET A 209 4.40 -10.25 15.59
C MET A 209 4.11 -10.50 17.07
N ARG A 210 4.47 -11.68 17.60
CA ARG A 210 4.34 -12.01 19.01
C ARG A 210 5.22 -11.15 19.92
N VAL A 211 6.34 -10.63 19.42
CA VAL A 211 7.15 -9.67 20.20
C VAL A 211 6.48 -8.30 20.24
N VAL A 212 6.11 -7.77 19.08
CA VAL A 212 5.54 -6.41 18.96
C VAL A 212 4.16 -6.31 19.61
N PHE A 213 3.29 -7.30 19.37
CA PHE A 213 1.90 -7.32 19.86
C PHE A 213 1.70 -8.17 21.11
N ARG A 214 2.77 -8.53 21.80
CA ARG A 214 2.74 -9.34 23.02
C ARG A 214 1.63 -8.93 24.00
N PRO A 215 1.42 -7.63 24.33
CA PRO A 215 0.38 -7.24 25.28
C PRO A 215 -1.04 -7.64 24.85
N LEU A 216 -1.31 -7.73 23.54
CA LEU A 216 -2.60 -8.16 23.00
C LEU A 216 -2.74 -9.68 23.06
N PHE A 217 -1.67 -10.43 22.75
CA PHE A 217 -1.64 -11.89 22.86
C PHE A 217 -1.82 -12.34 24.31
N ASP A 218 -1.07 -11.76 25.24
CA ASP A 218 -1.08 -12.12 26.67
C ASP A 218 -2.47 -11.88 27.31
N ARG A 219 -3.21 -10.89 26.81
CA ARG A 219 -4.57 -10.55 27.27
C ARG A 219 -5.69 -11.24 26.48
N GLY A 220 -5.36 -12.06 25.49
CA GLY A 220 -6.32 -12.78 24.67
C GLY A 220 -7.21 -11.88 23.78
N PHE A 221 -6.71 -10.71 23.37
CA PHE A 221 -7.39 -9.83 22.41
C PHE A 221 -6.93 -10.08 20.96
N MET A 222 -5.81 -10.77 20.82
CA MET A 222 -5.22 -11.16 19.55
C MET A 222 -4.78 -12.62 19.58
N GLY A 223 -5.03 -13.34 18.50
CA GLY A 223 -4.49 -14.68 18.23
C GLY A 223 -3.87 -14.75 16.86
N ALA A 224 -3.07 -15.79 16.60
CA ALA A 224 -2.52 -16.04 15.28
C ALA A 224 -2.41 -17.52 14.97
N VAL A 225 -2.67 -17.87 13.71
CA VAL A 225 -2.48 -19.22 13.14
C VAL A 225 -1.74 -19.13 11.81
N PHE A 226 -0.95 -20.14 11.51
CA PHE A 226 -0.20 -20.30 10.25
C PHE A 226 -0.12 -21.79 9.89
N ASP A 227 0.40 -22.09 8.71
CA ASP A 227 0.54 -23.45 8.17
C ASP A 227 -0.78 -24.24 8.15
N THR A 228 -1.90 -23.52 7.95
CA THR A 228 -3.24 -24.12 7.86
C THR A 228 -3.51 -24.64 6.45
N THR A 229 -4.19 -25.78 6.37
CA THR A 229 -4.71 -26.29 5.11
C THR A 229 -5.88 -25.42 4.60
N VAL A 230 -6.24 -25.56 3.33
CA VAL A 230 -7.41 -24.88 2.74
C VAL A 230 -8.71 -25.28 3.49
N ALA A 231 -8.84 -26.54 3.88
CA ALA A 231 -10.00 -27.04 4.62
C ALA A 231 -10.10 -26.40 6.02
N GLU A 232 -8.98 -26.32 6.76
CA GLU A 232 -8.94 -25.67 8.07
C GLU A 232 -9.21 -24.17 7.97
N SER A 233 -8.68 -23.50 6.93
CA SER A 233 -8.95 -22.07 6.67
C SER A 233 -10.43 -21.84 6.35
N SER A 234 -11.05 -22.70 5.56
CA SER A 234 -12.49 -22.65 5.25
C SER A 234 -13.35 -22.88 6.49
N ALA A 235 -12.98 -23.86 7.32
CA ALA A 235 -13.65 -24.12 8.59
C ALA A 235 -13.53 -22.93 9.55
N LEU A 236 -12.35 -22.30 9.63
CA LEU A 236 -12.10 -21.14 10.45
C LEU A 236 -13.02 -19.96 10.10
N VAL A 237 -13.10 -19.56 8.84
CA VAL A 237 -13.94 -18.42 8.41
C VAL A 237 -15.44 -18.71 8.48
N SER A 238 -15.82 -19.98 8.53
CA SER A 238 -17.22 -20.44 8.65
C SER A 238 -17.64 -20.71 10.10
N ASP A 239 -16.75 -20.56 11.07
CA ASP A 239 -17.04 -20.81 12.47
C ASP A 239 -18.08 -19.81 13.01
N PRO A 240 -19.14 -20.25 13.72
CA PRO A 240 -20.21 -19.35 14.18
C PRO A 240 -19.74 -18.30 15.18
N ARG A 241 -18.56 -18.44 15.81
CA ARG A 241 -17.94 -17.43 16.68
C ARG A 241 -17.33 -16.28 15.88
N VAL A 242 -17.09 -16.48 14.57
CA VAL A 242 -16.51 -15.45 13.68
C VAL A 242 -17.66 -14.59 13.15
N GLY A 243 -17.71 -13.35 13.58
CA GLY A 243 -18.71 -12.37 13.13
C GLY A 243 -18.23 -11.46 12.01
N HIS A 244 -16.91 -11.45 11.75
CA HIS A 244 -16.29 -10.62 10.72
C HIS A 244 -15.09 -11.34 10.10
N VAL A 245 -14.94 -11.24 8.79
CA VAL A 245 -13.75 -11.66 8.04
C VAL A 245 -13.20 -10.45 7.30
N HIS A 246 -11.94 -10.11 7.54
CA HIS A 246 -11.20 -9.15 6.76
C HIS A 246 -10.18 -9.89 5.89
N MET A 247 -10.07 -9.52 4.63
CA MET A 247 -9.18 -10.21 3.69
C MET A 247 -8.41 -9.22 2.81
N THR A 248 -7.08 -9.32 2.80
CA THR A 248 -6.24 -8.72 1.77
C THR A 248 -5.72 -9.80 0.83
N GLY A 249 -6.14 -9.77 -0.47
CA GLY A 249 -5.81 -10.84 -1.41
C GLY A 249 -6.48 -10.73 -2.77
N GLY A 250 -6.61 -11.87 -3.46
CA GLY A 250 -7.18 -11.90 -4.82
C GLY A 250 -8.68 -12.19 -4.84
N LYS A 251 -9.37 -11.64 -5.85
CA LYS A 251 -10.81 -11.82 -6.08
C LYS A 251 -11.23 -13.31 -6.11
N ALA A 252 -10.42 -14.17 -6.71
CA ALA A 252 -10.76 -15.61 -6.77
C ALA A 252 -10.87 -16.25 -5.37
N THR A 253 -10.00 -15.86 -4.43
CA THR A 253 -10.06 -16.32 -3.05
C THR A 253 -11.27 -15.74 -2.32
N HIS A 254 -11.55 -14.45 -2.52
CA HIS A 254 -12.75 -13.79 -2.01
C HIS A 254 -14.01 -14.53 -2.46
N ASP A 255 -14.14 -14.79 -3.76
CA ASP A 255 -15.28 -15.47 -4.34
C ASP A 255 -15.42 -16.91 -3.81
N ALA A 256 -14.32 -17.63 -3.61
CA ALA A 256 -14.34 -18.97 -3.03
C ALA A 256 -14.82 -18.98 -1.56
N ILE A 257 -14.45 -17.97 -0.77
CA ILE A 257 -14.93 -17.79 0.60
C ILE A 257 -16.41 -17.42 0.60
N MET A 258 -16.80 -16.49 -0.25
CA MET A 258 -18.15 -15.95 -0.31
C MET A 258 -19.16 -16.96 -0.87
N TRP A 259 -18.79 -17.68 -1.95
CA TRP A 259 -19.73 -18.48 -2.74
C TRP A 259 -19.44 -19.99 -2.75
N GLY A 260 -18.27 -20.42 -2.29
CA GLY A 260 -17.78 -21.80 -2.38
C GLY A 260 -16.69 -21.97 -3.44
N SER A 261 -15.86 -22.99 -3.26
CA SER A 261 -14.65 -23.20 -4.07
C SER A 261 -14.90 -23.97 -5.38
N SER A 262 -15.99 -24.73 -5.49
CA SER A 262 -16.34 -25.39 -6.76
C SER A 262 -17.18 -24.48 -7.65
N GLN A 263 -17.00 -24.62 -8.95
CA GLN A 263 -17.74 -23.82 -9.93
C GLN A 263 -19.26 -24.07 -9.82
N GLU A 264 -19.67 -25.31 -9.59
CA GLU A 264 -21.07 -25.69 -9.46
C GLU A 264 -21.70 -25.11 -8.18
N GLU A 265 -21.05 -25.26 -7.01
CA GLU A 265 -21.50 -24.67 -5.75
C GLU A 265 -21.64 -23.17 -5.85
N SER A 266 -20.61 -22.50 -6.39
CA SER A 266 -20.59 -21.05 -6.54
C SER A 266 -21.71 -20.55 -7.45
N ALA A 267 -21.92 -21.20 -8.61
CA ALA A 267 -22.97 -20.83 -9.55
C ALA A 267 -24.38 -21.03 -8.94
N ASP A 268 -24.60 -22.13 -8.23
CA ASP A 268 -25.88 -22.42 -7.59
C ASP A 268 -26.20 -21.42 -6.47
N ARG A 269 -25.21 -21.12 -5.58
CA ARG A 269 -25.37 -20.14 -4.51
C ARG A 269 -25.61 -18.73 -5.03
N ARG A 270 -24.92 -18.33 -6.10
CA ARG A 270 -25.11 -17.01 -6.76
C ARG A 270 -26.54 -16.89 -7.32
N ARG A 271 -27.05 -17.93 -7.99
CA ARG A 271 -28.43 -17.92 -8.50
C ARG A 271 -29.46 -17.75 -7.39
N ARG A 272 -29.26 -18.39 -6.23
CA ARG A 272 -30.16 -18.29 -5.06
C ARG A 272 -29.89 -17.06 -4.20
N ASN A 273 -28.81 -16.30 -4.48
CA ASN A 273 -28.31 -15.22 -3.63
C ASN A 273 -28.06 -15.65 -2.17
N GLU A 274 -27.56 -16.87 -1.99
CA GLU A 274 -27.29 -17.47 -0.69
C GLU A 274 -25.78 -17.62 -0.46
N PRO A 275 -25.06 -16.58 -0.01
CA PRO A 275 -23.63 -16.70 0.23
C PRO A 275 -23.31 -17.76 1.27
N LYS A 276 -22.19 -18.46 1.06
CA LYS A 276 -21.64 -19.44 2.01
C LYS A 276 -21.20 -18.78 3.29
N LEU A 277 -20.46 -17.67 3.16
CA LEU A 277 -20.02 -16.85 4.29
C LEU A 277 -21.24 -16.15 4.91
N LYS A 278 -21.43 -16.31 6.23
CA LYS A 278 -22.48 -15.63 7.00
C LYS A 278 -21.97 -14.43 7.78
N ALA A 279 -20.65 -14.41 8.07
CA ALA A 279 -20.01 -13.29 8.73
C ALA A 279 -19.98 -12.04 7.81
N ARG A 280 -19.86 -10.85 8.42
CA ARG A 280 -19.54 -9.63 7.67
C ARG A 280 -18.23 -9.83 6.91
N MET A 281 -18.14 -9.32 5.69
CA MET A 281 -16.91 -9.31 4.89
C MET A 281 -16.44 -7.90 4.65
N THR A 282 -15.17 -7.64 4.95
CA THR A 282 -14.41 -6.49 4.43
C THR A 282 -13.20 -7.01 3.70
N SER A 283 -12.78 -6.32 2.65
CA SER A 283 -11.69 -6.84 1.82
C SER A 283 -10.96 -5.72 1.08
N GLU A 284 -9.68 -5.96 0.84
CA GLU A 284 -8.85 -5.28 -0.13
C GLU A 284 -8.41 -6.30 -1.17
N LEU A 285 -8.79 -6.06 -2.43
CA LEU A 285 -8.54 -6.98 -3.54
C LEU A 285 -7.72 -6.31 -4.63
N GLY A 286 -7.55 -7.00 -5.77
CA GLY A 286 -6.75 -6.52 -6.89
C GLY A 286 -7.35 -5.33 -7.64
N CYS A 287 -6.51 -4.71 -8.49
CA CYS A 287 -6.89 -3.60 -9.36
C CYS A 287 -5.96 -3.51 -10.55
N VAL A 288 -6.46 -3.02 -11.68
CA VAL A 288 -5.59 -2.67 -12.83
C VAL A 288 -4.71 -1.47 -12.52
N THR A 289 -5.11 -0.61 -11.61
CA THR A 289 -4.34 0.55 -11.14
C THR A 289 -3.85 1.43 -12.29
N PRO A 290 -4.73 2.24 -12.90
CA PRO A 290 -4.34 3.11 -13.99
C PRO A 290 -3.33 4.18 -13.55
N TRP A 291 -2.45 4.52 -14.48
CA TRP A 291 -1.48 5.60 -14.39
C TRP A 291 -1.77 6.58 -15.52
N VAL A 292 -2.45 7.69 -15.22
CA VAL A 292 -2.90 8.66 -16.20
C VAL A 292 -1.85 9.75 -16.36
N VAL A 293 -1.22 9.85 -17.53
CA VAL A 293 -0.26 10.92 -17.84
C VAL A 293 -0.98 12.03 -18.59
N VAL A 294 -1.30 13.12 -17.89
CA VAL A 294 -1.99 14.27 -18.50
C VAL A 294 -1.03 15.01 -19.43
N PRO A 295 -1.42 15.29 -20.71
CA PRO A 295 -0.57 15.96 -21.67
C PRO A 295 -0.05 17.30 -21.18
N ALA A 296 1.26 17.50 -21.31
CA ALA A 296 1.96 18.75 -21.00
C ALA A 296 3.29 18.80 -21.76
N VAL A 297 3.96 19.93 -21.70
CA VAL A 297 5.36 20.05 -22.14
C VAL A 297 6.25 19.83 -20.92
N PHE A 298 6.85 18.65 -20.84
CA PHE A 298 7.82 18.29 -19.81
C PHE A 298 9.23 18.66 -20.28
N THR A 299 10.05 19.16 -19.36
CA THR A 299 11.49 19.23 -19.62
C THR A 299 12.06 17.81 -19.67
N GLU A 300 13.21 17.64 -20.32
CA GLU A 300 13.91 16.34 -20.39
C GLU A 300 14.14 15.75 -18.99
N LYS A 301 14.54 16.56 -18.02
CA LYS A 301 14.74 16.15 -16.62
C LYS A 301 13.45 15.62 -15.97
N GLU A 302 12.33 16.30 -16.20
CA GLU A 302 11.03 15.88 -15.66
C GLU A 302 10.56 14.59 -16.30
N LEU A 303 10.71 14.47 -17.61
CA LEU A 303 10.32 13.28 -18.37
C LEU A 303 11.13 12.06 -17.93
N LEU A 304 12.46 12.19 -17.83
CA LEU A 304 13.35 11.12 -17.35
C LEU A 304 13.08 10.76 -15.88
N HIS A 305 12.73 11.74 -15.05
CA HIS A 305 12.34 11.48 -13.66
C HIS A 305 11.05 10.64 -13.59
N GLN A 306 10.01 11.01 -14.35
CA GLN A 306 8.75 10.28 -14.37
C GLN A 306 8.91 8.87 -14.98
N ALA A 307 9.77 8.72 -15.99
CA ALA A 307 10.11 7.41 -16.55
C ALA A 307 10.82 6.52 -15.52
N SER A 308 11.79 7.06 -14.78
CA SER A 308 12.48 6.35 -13.70
C SER A 308 11.53 6.03 -12.54
N HIS A 309 10.59 6.91 -12.22
CA HIS A 309 9.55 6.68 -11.22
C HIS A 309 8.68 5.47 -11.58
N LEU A 310 8.15 5.44 -12.81
CA LEU A 310 7.35 4.31 -13.29
C LEU A 310 8.15 3.00 -13.29
N ALA A 311 9.40 3.02 -13.77
CA ALA A 311 10.27 1.85 -13.80
C ALA A 311 10.57 1.32 -12.37
N ALA A 312 10.83 2.22 -11.40
CA ALA A 312 11.05 1.86 -10.00
C ALA A 312 9.81 1.16 -9.41
N VAL A 313 8.63 1.67 -9.71
CA VAL A 313 7.37 1.08 -9.21
C VAL A 313 7.10 -0.30 -9.84
N LEU A 314 7.38 -0.46 -11.13
CA LEU A 314 7.24 -1.77 -11.81
C LEU A 314 8.23 -2.81 -11.30
N ASN A 315 9.43 -2.39 -10.91
CA ASN A 315 10.44 -3.29 -10.33
C ASN A 315 10.12 -3.68 -8.89
N ALA A 316 9.44 -2.81 -8.13
CA ALA A 316 9.17 -3.02 -6.72
C ALA A 316 8.38 -4.32 -6.50
N ASN A 317 8.98 -5.25 -5.72
CA ASN A 317 8.37 -6.51 -5.33
C ASN A 317 7.92 -7.38 -6.52
N SER A 318 8.72 -7.45 -7.59
CA SER A 318 8.37 -8.16 -8.85
C SER A 318 7.04 -7.69 -9.45
N SER A 319 6.66 -6.43 -9.24
CA SER A 319 5.32 -5.90 -9.59
C SER A 319 4.13 -6.65 -8.93
N CYS A 320 4.39 -7.52 -7.95
CA CYS A 320 3.38 -8.22 -7.18
C CYS A 320 2.75 -7.32 -6.11
N ASN A 321 2.18 -6.18 -6.56
CA ASN A 321 1.47 -5.22 -5.73
C ASN A 321 0.11 -4.90 -6.33
N CYS A 322 -0.93 -4.84 -5.48
CA CYS A 322 -2.29 -4.45 -5.89
C CYS A 322 -2.32 -3.05 -6.52
N ASN A 323 -1.38 -2.19 -6.16
CA ASN A 323 -1.23 -0.82 -6.64
C ASN A 323 -0.06 -0.62 -7.63
N ALA A 324 0.54 -1.69 -8.17
CA ALA A 324 1.48 -1.55 -9.28
C ALA A 324 0.73 -1.10 -10.55
N PRO A 325 1.25 -0.15 -11.34
CA PRO A 325 0.60 0.30 -12.56
C PRO A 325 0.57 -0.82 -13.60
N LYS A 326 -0.62 -1.18 -14.08
CA LYS A 326 -0.80 -2.17 -15.15
C LYS A 326 -1.14 -1.51 -16.48
N CYS A 327 -1.73 -0.30 -16.45
CA CYS A 327 -2.06 0.48 -17.63
C CYS A 327 -1.59 1.92 -17.48
N VAL A 328 -0.79 2.40 -18.41
CA VAL A 328 -0.31 3.79 -18.50
C VAL A 328 -1.04 4.48 -19.64
N MET A 329 -1.99 5.35 -19.31
CA MET A 329 -2.83 6.05 -20.29
C MET A 329 -2.19 7.35 -20.72
N MET A 330 -2.13 7.57 -22.02
CA MET A 330 -1.53 8.77 -22.64
C MET A 330 -2.40 9.20 -23.83
N SER A 331 -2.49 10.51 -24.08
CA SER A 331 -3.16 11.03 -25.27
C SER A 331 -2.38 10.70 -26.54
N GLY A 332 -3.08 10.29 -27.59
CA GLY A 332 -2.51 10.09 -28.93
C GLY A 332 -1.93 11.37 -29.55
N THR A 333 -2.42 12.54 -29.14
CA THR A 333 -1.92 13.85 -29.57
C THR A 333 -0.79 14.41 -28.74
N TRP A 334 -0.39 13.74 -27.64
CA TRP A 334 0.73 14.22 -26.81
C TRP A 334 2.08 14.01 -27.53
N ALA A 335 2.72 15.12 -27.90
CA ALA A 335 3.92 15.11 -28.73
C ALA A 335 5.12 14.38 -28.10
N GLN A 336 5.20 14.29 -26.75
CA GLN A 336 6.29 13.62 -26.04
C GLN A 336 5.97 12.17 -25.64
N ARG A 337 4.83 11.60 -26.07
CA ARG A 337 4.39 10.25 -25.71
C ARG A 337 5.45 9.20 -26.04
N GLU A 338 5.94 9.16 -27.26
CA GLU A 338 6.95 8.17 -27.68
C GLU A 338 8.26 8.34 -26.93
N GLN A 339 8.69 9.59 -26.72
CA GLN A 339 9.89 9.89 -25.93
C GLN A 339 9.75 9.39 -24.50
N TYR A 340 8.57 9.52 -23.88
CA TYR A 340 8.30 9.02 -22.55
C TYR A 340 8.34 7.49 -22.48
N VAL A 341 7.67 6.80 -23.42
CA VAL A 341 7.67 5.34 -23.50
C VAL A 341 9.08 4.78 -23.65
N GLU A 342 9.89 5.35 -24.55
CA GLU A 342 11.29 4.92 -24.72
C GLU A 342 12.16 5.23 -23.49
N ALA A 343 11.92 6.34 -22.81
CA ALA A 343 12.59 6.63 -21.55
C ALA A 343 12.24 5.60 -20.46
N VAL A 344 10.99 5.15 -20.37
CA VAL A 344 10.58 4.08 -19.46
C VAL A 344 11.24 2.76 -19.83
N LYS A 345 11.18 2.35 -21.10
CA LYS A 345 11.85 1.12 -21.59
C LYS A 345 13.35 1.16 -21.32
N SER A 346 13.99 2.33 -21.48
CA SER A 346 15.41 2.53 -21.16
C SER A 346 15.67 2.39 -19.65
N ALA A 347 14.84 2.97 -18.81
CA ALA A 347 14.97 2.84 -17.35
C ALA A 347 14.78 1.39 -16.88
N LEU A 348 13.86 0.64 -17.48
CA LEU A 348 13.64 -0.79 -17.19
C LEU A 348 14.86 -1.66 -17.56
N ARG A 349 15.57 -1.33 -18.65
CA ARG A 349 16.82 -2.04 -19.03
C ARG A 349 17.94 -1.89 -17.99
N GLU A 350 17.91 -0.82 -17.19
CA GLU A 350 18.89 -0.57 -16.13
C GLU A 350 18.55 -1.27 -14.81
N LEU A 351 17.40 -1.95 -14.72
CA LEU A 351 16.97 -2.69 -13.54
C LEU A 351 17.20 -4.20 -13.71
N PRO A 352 17.53 -4.94 -12.65
CA PRO A 352 17.65 -6.39 -12.73
C PRO A 352 16.27 -7.03 -12.98
N PRO A 353 16.22 -8.16 -13.69
CA PRO A 353 15.01 -8.95 -13.78
C PRO A 353 14.67 -9.51 -12.39
N THR A 354 13.41 -9.81 -12.16
CA THR A 354 12.93 -10.27 -10.86
C THR A 354 12.52 -11.75 -10.91
N PRO A 355 12.87 -12.55 -9.89
CA PRO A 355 12.42 -13.93 -9.81
C PRO A 355 10.92 -14.01 -9.54
N PRO A 356 10.18 -14.89 -10.23
CA PRO A 356 8.77 -15.11 -9.96
C PRO A 356 8.58 -15.86 -8.65
N TYR A 357 8.23 -15.16 -7.59
CA TYR A 357 8.05 -15.76 -6.26
C TYR A 357 6.60 -15.96 -5.85
N TYR A 358 5.71 -15.14 -6.40
CA TYR A 358 4.31 -15.14 -5.97
C TYR A 358 3.50 -16.23 -6.72
N PRO A 359 2.65 -17.00 -6.02
CA PRO A 359 1.92 -18.10 -6.65
C PRO A 359 1.16 -17.67 -7.91
N GLY A 360 1.39 -18.38 -9.02
CA GLY A 360 0.75 -18.13 -10.31
C GLY A 360 1.29 -16.93 -11.10
N GLU A 361 2.37 -16.29 -10.68
CA GLU A 361 2.97 -15.11 -11.32
C GLU A 361 3.36 -15.41 -12.77
N THR A 362 4.15 -16.45 -13.03
CA THR A 362 4.56 -16.87 -14.38
C THR A 362 3.36 -17.13 -15.28
N GLY A 363 2.34 -17.83 -14.77
CA GLY A 363 1.14 -18.12 -15.55
C GLY A 363 0.33 -16.86 -15.90
N ARG A 364 0.32 -15.84 -15.02
CA ARG A 364 -0.30 -14.54 -15.33
C ARG A 364 0.50 -13.81 -16.41
N TYR A 365 1.81 -13.74 -16.26
CA TYR A 365 2.72 -13.14 -17.24
C TYR A 365 2.53 -13.76 -18.63
N ASP A 366 2.51 -15.10 -18.72
CA ASP A 366 2.33 -15.80 -20.00
C ASP A 366 0.97 -15.54 -20.64
N ARG A 367 -0.11 -15.44 -19.86
CA ARG A 367 -1.44 -15.09 -20.39
C ARG A 367 -1.45 -13.70 -21.01
N PHE A 368 -0.79 -12.71 -20.41
CA PHE A 368 -0.67 -11.37 -21.00
C PHE A 368 0.12 -11.41 -22.30
N ARG A 369 1.25 -12.13 -22.35
CA ARG A 369 2.04 -12.31 -23.56
C ARG A 369 1.23 -13.00 -24.67
N GLN A 370 0.44 -14.01 -24.33
CA GLN A 370 -0.43 -14.72 -25.29
C GLN A 370 -1.60 -13.85 -25.78
N ALA A 371 -2.16 -13.00 -24.93
CA ALA A 371 -3.24 -12.10 -25.29
C ALA A 371 -2.79 -11.00 -26.28
N TYR A 372 -1.50 -10.65 -26.28
CA TYR A 372 -0.92 -9.60 -27.14
C TYR A 372 0.29 -10.09 -27.94
N PRO A 373 0.12 -11.08 -28.83
CA PRO A 373 1.25 -11.72 -29.51
C PRO A 373 2.05 -10.79 -30.44
N SER A 374 1.41 -9.75 -30.97
CA SER A 374 2.02 -8.81 -31.92
C SER A 374 2.44 -7.48 -31.30
N SER A 375 1.88 -7.10 -30.15
CA SER A 375 2.10 -5.79 -29.51
C SER A 375 2.71 -5.89 -28.11
N SER A 376 3.14 -7.08 -27.67
CA SER A 376 3.90 -7.25 -26.44
C SER A 376 5.40 -7.39 -26.71
N HIS A 377 6.21 -6.72 -25.87
CA HIS A 377 7.66 -6.67 -26.01
C HIS A 377 8.33 -6.99 -24.69
N GLN A 378 9.21 -7.98 -24.68
CA GLN A 378 10.04 -8.29 -23.53
C GLN A 378 11.24 -7.33 -23.46
N ILE A 379 11.36 -6.62 -22.36
CA ILE A 379 12.49 -5.72 -22.08
C ILE A 379 13.52 -6.48 -21.26
N GLN A 380 14.62 -6.83 -21.91
CA GLN A 380 15.75 -7.49 -21.26
C GLN A 380 16.61 -6.46 -20.53
N SER A 381 17.04 -6.81 -19.32
CA SER A 381 18.04 -6.01 -18.58
C SER A 381 19.37 -5.99 -19.29
N ASN A 382 20.11 -4.89 -19.20
CA ASN A 382 21.44 -4.77 -19.76
C ASN A 382 22.37 -5.83 -19.14
N ALA A 383 23.22 -6.46 -19.95
CA ALA A 383 24.11 -7.53 -19.55
C ALA A 383 25.01 -7.15 -18.34
N ASP A 384 25.45 -5.90 -18.28
CA ASP A 384 26.27 -5.40 -17.15
C ASP A 384 25.49 -5.30 -15.84
N VAL A 385 24.17 -5.08 -15.87
CA VAL A 385 23.30 -5.09 -14.70
C VAL A 385 23.17 -6.51 -14.17
N VAL A 386 22.83 -7.45 -15.05
CA VAL A 386 22.73 -8.88 -14.71
C VAL A 386 24.06 -9.42 -14.20
N ARG A 387 25.17 -9.08 -14.85
CA ARG A 387 26.51 -9.49 -14.44
C ARG A 387 26.89 -8.93 -13.05
N ARG A 388 26.58 -7.65 -12.77
CA ARG A 388 26.87 -7.03 -11.45
C ARG A 388 26.12 -7.72 -10.32
N VAL A 389 24.87 -8.10 -10.54
CA VAL A 389 24.06 -8.82 -9.56
C VAL A 389 24.62 -10.23 -9.36
N ARG A 390 24.91 -10.98 -10.42
CA ARG A 390 25.44 -12.36 -10.34
C ARG A 390 26.83 -12.44 -9.73
N VAL A 391 27.77 -11.56 -10.10
CA VAL A 391 29.15 -11.56 -9.56
C VAL A 391 29.15 -11.23 -8.07
N LYS A 392 28.26 -10.35 -7.60
CA LYS A 392 28.12 -10.07 -6.17
C LYS A 392 27.50 -11.23 -5.40
N ALA A 393 26.60 -11.98 -6.02
CA ALA A 393 25.96 -13.15 -5.43
C ALA A 393 26.92 -14.30 -5.13
N HIS A 394 27.90 -14.52 -5.99
CA HIS A 394 28.75 -15.72 -5.96
C HIS A 394 30.12 -15.50 -5.36
N GLY A 395 30.39 -14.39 -4.67
CA GLY A 395 31.62 -14.21 -3.90
C GLY A 395 32.94 -14.46 -4.69
N GLY A 396 32.91 -14.30 -6.00
CA GLY A 396 34.12 -14.23 -6.83
C GLY A 396 34.80 -15.55 -7.17
N SER A 397 34.11 -16.61 -7.56
CA SER A 397 34.71 -17.68 -8.38
C SER A 397 33.65 -18.32 -9.29
N ASP A 398 33.99 -18.41 -10.58
CA ASP A 398 33.10 -18.84 -11.67
C ASP A 398 32.88 -20.37 -11.77
N GLU A 399 33.21 -21.18 -10.77
CA GLU A 399 33.28 -22.63 -10.97
C GLU A 399 32.26 -23.51 -10.25
N ASP A 400 31.47 -22.99 -9.26
CA ASP A 400 30.53 -23.88 -8.57
C ASP A 400 29.11 -23.29 -8.51
N GLY A 401 28.29 -23.62 -9.50
CA GLY A 401 26.87 -23.25 -9.61
C GLY A 401 25.94 -24.00 -8.65
N VAL A 402 26.28 -24.14 -7.37
CA VAL A 402 25.37 -24.73 -6.36
C VAL A 402 25.07 -23.70 -5.28
N ALA A 403 23.83 -23.23 -5.29
CA ALA A 403 23.31 -22.37 -4.22
C ALA A 403 23.35 -23.13 -2.89
N ALA A 404 23.85 -22.49 -1.85
CA ALA A 404 24.00 -23.02 -0.49
C ALA A 404 22.67 -23.33 0.21
N ASN A 405 21.69 -23.93 -0.40
CA ASN A 405 20.48 -24.53 0.18
C ASN A 405 19.68 -25.37 -0.84
N GLY A 406 20.30 -25.83 -1.93
CA GLY A 406 19.65 -26.78 -2.86
C GLY A 406 18.50 -26.21 -3.69
N VAL A 407 18.36 -24.89 -3.76
CA VAL A 407 17.43 -24.24 -4.68
C VAL A 407 18.19 -23.90 -5.94
N ASP A 408 17.92 -24.66 -7.01
CA ASP A 408 18.41 -24.38 -8.34
C ASP A 408 17.86 -23.02 -8.79
N ILE A 409 18.70 -21.97 -8.74
CA ILE A 409 18.37 -20.67 -9.30
C ILE A 409 18.58 -20.77 -10.82
N GLY A 410 17.70 -21.53 -11.47
CA GLY A 410 17.66 -21.64 -12.93
C GLY A 410 17.24 -20.34 -13.61
N PRO A 411 17.32 -20.22 -14.93
CA PRO A 411 17.08 -19.01 -15.71
C PRO A 411 15.57 -18.68 -15.80
N THR A 412 14.90 -18.46 -14.68
CA THR A 412 13.44 -18.25 -14.61
C THR A 412 13.03 -16.81 -14.31
N ASP A 413 14.01 -15.90 -14.21
CA ASP A 413 13.71 -14.48 -13.99
C ASP A 413 12.81 -13.95 -15.12
N LEU A 414 11.75 -13.26 -14.74
CA LEU A 414 10.83 -12.66 -15.71
C LEU A 414 11.37 -11.31 -16.19
N PRO A 415 11.60 -11.13 -17.51
CA PRO A 415 11.86 -9.81 -18.06
C PRO A 415 10.61 -8.95 -17.95
N PHE A 416 10.76 -7.61 -17.93
CA PHE A 416 9.59 -6.75 -17.99
C PHE A 416 8.86 -6.94 -19.32
N LEU A 417 7.52 -7.08 -19.27
CA LEU A 417 6.67 -7.16 -20.45
C LEU A 417 5.96 -5.82 -20.63
N THR A 418 6.24 -5.16 -21.75
CA THR A 418 5.48 -3.97 -22.17
C THR A 418 4.51 -4.35 -23.28
N ILE A 419 3.32 -3.75 -23.26
CA ILE A 419 2.26 -3.98 -24.25
C ILE A 419 1.89 -2.63 -24.83
N ASP A 420 1.92 -2.49 -26.16
CA ASP A 420 1.42 -1.30 -26.83
C ASP A 420 -0.05 -1.52 -27.18
N MET A 421 -0.93 -0.62 -26.73
CA MET A 421 -2.39 -0.74 -26.84
C MET A 421 -3.00 0.58 -27.28
N GLU A 422 -3.96 0.49 -28.20
CA GLU A 422 -4.74 1.62 -28.70
C GLU A 422 -6.18 1.53 -28.17
N ILE A 423 -6.78 2.68 -27.82
CA ILE A 423 -8.15 2.78 -27.33
C ILE A 423 -8.76 4.11 -27.79
N GLU A 424 -10.03 4.08 -28.16
CA GLU A 424 -10.78 5.29 -28.45
C GLU A 424 -11.24 6.02 -27.18
N ALA A 425 -11.55 7.31 -27.29
CA ALA A 425 -12.00 8.12 -26.16
C ALA A 425 -13.29 7.58 -25.49
N ASP A 426 -14.11 6.82 -26.22
CA ASP A 426 -15.31 6.15 -25.68
C ASP A 426 -15.00 4.79 -25.02
N GLY A 427 -13.74 4.38 -25.04
CA GLY A 427 -13.28 3.12 -24.47
C GLY A 427 -13.38 1.91 -25.41
N THR A 428 -13.65 2.12 -26.70
CA THR A 428 -13.61 1.06 -27.72
C THR A 428 -12.16 0.67 -28.02
N CYS A 429 -11.86 -0.63 -28.01
CA CYS A 429 -10.55 -1.18 -28.36
C CYS A 429 -10.70 -2.62 -28.88
N ASP A 430 -9.72 -3.08 -29.67
CA ASP A 430 -9.72 -4.41 -30.27
C ASP A 430 -9.55 -5.52 -29.21
N ASN A 431 -8.75 -5.26 -28.19
CA ASN A 431 -8.46 -6.22 -27.13
C ASN A 431 -8.35 -5.52 -25.78
N ASN A 432 -9.28 -5.80 -24.89
CA ASN A 432 -9.36 -5.19 -23.56
C ASN A 432 -8.74 -6.04 -22.45
N TYR A 433 -8.01 -7.13 -22.77
CA TYR A 433 -7.52 -8.07 -21.75
C TYR A 433 -6.71 -7.36 -20.64
N ALA A 434 -5.83 -6.42 -21.01
CA ALA A 434 -5.03 -5.66 -20.05
C ALA A 434 -5.86 -4.68 -19.19
N LEU A 435 -7.03 -4.25 -19.68
CA LEU A 435 -7.91 -3.37 -18.92
C LEU A 435 -8.73 -4.11 -17.85
N VAL A 436 -9.03 -5.39 -18.09
CA VAL A 436 -9.95 -6.16 -17.25
C VAL A 436 -9.28 -7.27 -16.43
N ASN A 437 -7.95 -7.42 -16.53
CA ASN A 437 -7.18 -8.40 -15.80
C ASN A 437 -6.03 -7.75 -15.04
N GLU A 438 -5.88 -8.11 -13.77
CA GLU A 438 -4.73 -7.74 -12.98
C GLU A 438 -3.53 -8.64 -13.31
N ALA A 439 -2.42 -8.05 -13.74
CA ALA A 439 -1.21 -8.79 -14.08
C ALA A 439 -0.55 -9.41 -12.84
N PHE A 440 -0.37 -8.63 -11.77
CA PHE A 440 0.35 -9.02 -10.57
C PHE A 440 1.65 -9.79 -10.91
N ALA A 441 2.41 -9.20 -11.84
CA ALA A 441 3.63 -9.67 -12.48
C ALA A 441 4.29 -8.46 -13.17
N PRO A 442 5.56 -8.50 -13.61
CA PRO A 442 6.27 -7.38 -14.23
C PRO A 442 5.74 -7.07 -15.65
N VAL A 443 4.47 -6.67 -15.74
CA VAL A 443 3.73 -6.37 -16.98
C VAL A 443 3.11 -4.99 -16.90
N VAL A 444 3.24 -4.20 -17.97
CA VAL A 444 2.59 -2.90 -18.12
C VAL A 444 2.11 -2.68 -19.54
N ALA A 445 0.88 -2.18 -19.71
CA ALA A 445 0.35 -1.73 -20.99
C ALA A 445 0.49 -0.21 -21.14
N PHE A 446 1.07 0.25 -22.24
CA PHE A 446 1.05 1.63 -22.68
C PHE A 446 -0.18 1.84 -23.54
N VAL A 447 -1.15 2.58 -23.01
CA VAL A 447 -2.47 2.76 -23.62
C VAL A 447 -2.54 4.15 -24.27
N THR A 448 -2.60 4.18 -25.59
CA THR A 448 -2.78 5.41 -26.39
C THR A 448 -4.26 5.69 -26.57
N VAL A 449 -4.74 6.83 -26.08
CA VAL A 449 -6.14 7.27 -26.21
C VAL A 449 -6.28 8.16 -27.43
N HIS A 450 -7.08 7.72 -28.40
CA HIS A 450 -7.41 8.44 -29.63
C HIS A 450 -8.71 9.23 -29.50
N ASN A 451 -8.96 10.13 -30.43
CA ASN A 451 -10.18 10.97 -30.51
C ASN A 451 -10.44 11.81 -29.24
N ALA A 452 -9.33 12.18 -28.54
CA ALA A 452 -9.31 13.09 -27.38
C ALA A 452 -8.30 14.20 -27.67
N GLU A 453 -8.69 15.16 -28.52
CA GLU A 453 -7.78 16.11 -29.18
C GLU A 453 -7.21 17.19 -28.24
N THR A 454 -7.89 17.49 -27.14
CA THR A 454 -7.49 18.51 -26.17
C THR A 454 -7.13 17.91 -24.83
N THR A 455 -6.37 18.64 -24.02
CA THR A 455 -6.07 18.24 -22.62
C THR A 455 -7.35 17.98 -21.82
N THR A 456 -8.38 18.81 -22.00
CA THR A 456 -9.68 18.66 -21.33
C THR A 456 -10.40 17.39 -21.77
N SER A 457 -10.53 17.17 -23.10
CA SER A 457 -11.19 15.97 -23.63
C SER A 457 -10.42 14.68 -23.25
N PHE A 458 -9.10 14.73 -23.17
CA PHE A 458 -8.30 13.60 -22.68
C PHE A 458 -8.58 13.32 -21.20
N MET A 459 -8.60 14.33 -20.33
CA MET A 459 -8.92 14.13 -18.89
C MET A 459 -10.31 13.53 -18.69
N GLU A 460 -11.29 13.95 -19.48
CA GLU A 460 -12.64 13.41 -19.45
C GLU A 460 -12.68 11.96 -19.95
N ALA A 461 -12.10 11.67 -21.12
CA ALA A 461 -12.00 10.31 -21.66
C ALA A 461 -11.26 9.37 -20.70
N ALA A 462 -10.11 9.81 -20.16
CA ALA A 462 -9.32 9.02 -19.22
C ALA A 462 -10.12 8.66 -17.97
N SER A 463 -10.85 9.61 -17.38
CA SER A 463 -11.68 9.32 -16.20
C SER A 463 -12.80 8.32 -16.50
N ASN A 464 -13.44 8.43 -17.67
CA ASN A 464 -14.51 7.53 -18.10
C ASN A 464 -13.98 6.12 -18.38
N ILE A 465 -12.86 6.00 -19.10
CA ILE A 465 -12.21 4.72 -19.37
C ILE A 465 -11.78 4.05 -18.06
N CYS A 466 -11.15 4.80 -17.15
CA CYS A 466 -10.76 4.28 -15.83
C CYS A 466 -11.95 3.74 -15.04
N ASN A 467 -13.06 4.47 -15.02
CA ASN A 467 -14.23 4.11 -14.21
C ASN A 467 -15.11 3.00 -14.80
N GLU A 468 -15.13 2.85 -16.13
CA GLU A 468 -16.13 2.03 -16.81
C GLU A 468 -15.53 0.84 -17.57
N LYS A 469 -14.26 0.91 -17.92
CA LYS A 469 -13.59 -0.11 -18.75
C LYS A 469 -12.49 -0.86 -18.02
N MET A 470 -11.98 -0.33 -16.89
CA MET A 470 -10.90 -0.97 -16.15
C MET A 470 -11.42 -1.71 -14.93
N PHE A 471 -10.83 -2.88 -14.69
CA PHE A 471 -11.13 -3.69 -13.52
C PHE A 471 -10.61 -3.03 -12.24
N GLY A 472 -11.51 -2.88 -11.28
CA GLY A 472 -11.22 -2.50 -9.91
C GLY A 472 -11.19 -1.01 -9.65
N THR A 473 -11.33 -0.67 -8.38
CA THR A 473 -11.55 0.68 -7.85
C THR A 473 -10.59 1.04 -6.71
N LEU A 474 -9.45 0.29 -6.57
CA LEU A 474 -8.55 0.45 -5.42
C LEU A 474 -7.74 1.73 -5.51
N SER A 475 -6.95 1.90 -6.56
CA SER A 475 -6.03 3.03 -6.65
C SER A 475 -5.73 3.49 -8.08
N CYS A 476 -5.45 4.80 -8.22
CA CYS A 476 -5.11 5.45 -9.49
C CYS A 476 -4.04 6.52 -9.26
N THR A 477 -3.03 6.56 -10.14
CA THR A 477 -2.03 7.63 -10.18
C THR A 477 -2.30 8.57 -11.36
N VAL A 478 -2.21 9.88 -11.11
CA VAL A 478 -2.30 10.92 -12.14
C VAL A 478 -0.99 11.70 -12.18
N ILE A 479 -0.29 11.66 -13.29
CA ILE A 479 0.88 12.51 -13.53
C ILE A 479 0.38 13.83 -14.12
N LEU A 480 0.49 14.89 -13.33
CA LEU A 480 -0.06 16.20 -13.61
C LEU A 480 1.04 17.27 -13.51
N HIS A 481 1.36 17.86 -14.65
CA HIS A 481 2.35 18.94 -14.67
C HIS A 481 1.78 20.22 -14.02
N PRO A 482 2.58 20.98 -13.24
CA PRO A 482 2.11 22.19 -12.56
C PRO A 482 1.56 23.28 -13.49
N THR A 483 2.03 23.36 -14.75
CA THR A 483 1.46 24.28 -15.75
C THR A 483 0.04 23.88 -16.11
N THR A 484 -0.20 22.61 -16.41
CA THR A 484 -1.53 22.08 -16.74
C THR A 484 -2.52 22.32 -15.60
N GLN A 485 -2.07 22.11 -14.34
CA GLN A 485 -2.92 22.37 -13.18
C GLN A 485 -3.30 23.85 -13.06
N ARG A 486 -2.40 24.78 -13.45
CA ARG A 486 -2.71 26.23 -13.44
C ARG A 486 -3.58 26.66 -14.62
N GLU A 487 -3.39 26.05 -15.78
CA GLU A 487 -4.16 26.37 -17.00
C GLU A 487 -5.58 25.78 -16.97
N TYR A 488 -5.74 24.59 -16.36
CA TYR A 488 -6.99 23.83 -16.30
C TYR A 488 -7.37 23.45 -14.85
N PRO A 489 -7.48 24.41 -13.92
CA PRO A 489 -7.69 24.10 -12.51
C PRO A 489 -9.03 23.40 -12.24
N MET A 490 -10.09 23.77 -12.95
CA MET A 490 -11.41 23.18 -12.77
C MET A 490 -11.50 21.78 -13.39
N GLU A 491 -10.90 21.57 -14.54
CA GLU A 491 -10.87 20.29 -15.23
C GLU A 491 -10.02 19.27 -14.46
N THR A 492 -8.89 19.70 -13.88
CA THR A 492 -8.05 18.83 -13.04
C THR A 492 -8.77 18.44 -11.75
N GLU A 493 -9.48 19.36 -11.08
CA GLU A 493 -10.26 19.02 -9.92
C GLU A 493 -11.44 18.11 -10.28
N ARG A 494 -12.09 18.33 -11.43
CA ARG A 494 -13.14 17.45 -11.96
C ARG A 494 -12.61 16.05 -12.28
N LEU A 495 -11.43 15.93 -12.89
CA LEU A 495 -10.77 14.64 -13.11
C LEU A 495 -10.62 13.88 -11.78
N ILE A 496 -10.05 14.53 -10.76
CA ILE A 496 -9.84 13.92 -9.44
C ILE A 496 -11.17 13.54 -8.78
N ALA A 497 -12.18 14.42 -8.88
CA ALA A 497 -13.51 14.17 -8.32
C ALA A 497 -14.19 12.97 -8.98
N ASN A 498 -14.10 12.87 -10.31
CA ASN A 498 -14.75 11.82 -11.09
C ASN A 498 -14.09 10.45 -10.97
N LEU A 499 -12.78 10.36 -10.72
CA LEU A 499 -12.08 9.09 -10.55
C LEU A 499 -12.66 8.30 -9.36
N LYS A 500 -13.27 7.15 -9.64
CA LYS A 500 -13.88 6.25 -8.65
C LYS A 500 -12.85 5.25 -8.12
N TYR A 501 -11.83 5.75 -7.46
CA TYR A 501 -10.77 4.97 -6.82
C TYR A 501 -10.66 5.37 -5.36
N GLY A 502 -10.48 4.39 -4.48
CA GLY A 502 -10.36 4.65 -3.04
C GLY A 502 -9.09 5.41 -2.66
N THR A 503 -8.07 5.36 -3.52
CA THR A 503 -6.87 6.19 -3.39
C THR A 503 -6.49 6.79 -4.74
N VAL A 504 -6.40 8.12 -4.81
CA VAL A 504 -5.91 8.86 -5.97
C VAL A 504 -4.65 9.62 -5.59
N CYS A 505 -3.53 9.34 -6.25
CA CYS A 505 -2.28 10.06 -6.02
C CYS A 505 -1.91 10.92 -7.22
N ILE A 506 -1.59 12.18 -6.97
CA ILE A 506 -1.09 13.11 -7.98
C ILE A 506 0.42 13.15 -7.87
N ASN A 507 1.11 12.81 -8.96
CA ASN A 507 2.57 12.78 -9.05
C ASN A 507 3.25 11.86 -8.01
N ALA A 508 2.57 10.84 -7.52
CA ALA A 508 3.13 9.86 -6.60
C ALA A 508 2.55 8.47 -6.85
N TRP A 509 3.34 7.44 -6.60
CA TRP A 509 2.84 6.07 -6.53
C TRP A 509 1.87 5.92 -5.35
N THR A 510 0.74 5.26 -5.58
CA THR A 510 -0.32 5.12 -4.56
C THR A 510 0.11 4.36 -3.31
N ALA A 511 1.12 3.47 -3.40
CA ALA A 511 1.71 2.84 -2.21
C ALA A 511 2.30 3.85 -1.23
N LEU A 512 2.73 5.02 -1.70
CA LEU A 512 3.26 6.08 -0.84
C LEU A 512 2.17 6.73 0.03
N CYS A 513 0.89 6.45 -0.22
CA CYS A 513 -0.20 6.78 0.71
C CYS A 513 0.01 6.13 2.09
N TYR A 514 0.64 4.95 2.14
CA TYR A 514 1.05 4.35 3.42
C TYR A 514 2.11 5.15 4.18
N ALA A 515 2.85 6.03 3.52
CA ALA A 515 3.77 6.96 4.19
C ALA A 515 3.04 8.18 4.79
N VAL A 516 1.77 8.40 4.41
CA VAL A 516 0.89 9.44 4.95
C VAL A 516 -0.07 8.76 5.93
N ASP A 517 0.31 8.70 7.20
CA ASP A 517 -0.35 7.90 8.24
C ASP A 517 -1.74 8.38 8.66
N THR A 518 -2.22 9.49 8.09
CA THR A 518 -3.55 10.06 8.28
C THR A 518 -4.51 9.80 7.13
N CYS A 519 -4.03 9.23 6.02
CA CYS A 519 -4.86 8.82 4.89
C CYS A 519 -5.36 7.37 5.10
N ALA A 520 -6.61 7.12 4.74
CA ALA A 520 -7.20 5.79 4.71
C ALA A 520 -6.86 5.08 3.39
N TRP A 521 -6.86 3.74 3.42
CA TRP A 521 -6.60 2.88 2.26
C TRP A 521 -7.72 1.88 2.07
N GLY A 522 -8.21 1.70 0.84
CA GLY A 522 -9.26 0.75 0.49
C GLY A 522 -9.83 1.01 -0.90
N ALA A 523 -10.80 0.21 -1.32
CA ALA A 523 -11.51 0.40 -2.58
C ALA A 523 -12.53 1.56 -2.48
N TYR A 524 -12.88 2.15 -3.64
CA TYR A 524 -13.95 3.15 -3.70
C TYR A 524 -15.29 2.51 -3.27
N PRO A 525 -16.05 3.14 -2.37
CA PRO A 525 -17.26 2.54 -1.82
C PRO A 525 -18.39 2.44 -2.85
N GLY A 526 -19.24 1.44 -2.67
CA GLY A 526 -20.43 1.21 -3.49
C GLY A 526 -20.50 -0.20 -4.08
N GLU A 527 -19.42 -0.98 -4.00
CA GLU A 527 -19.45 -2.38 -4.38
C GLU A 527 -20.27 -3.23 -3.39
N ASP A 528 -20.99 -4.21 -3.91
CA ASP A 528 -21.64 -5.23 -3.08
C ASP A 528 -20.55 -6.13 -2.48
N PRO A 529 -20.44 -6.24 -1.13
CA PRO A 529 -19.45 -7.11 -0.49
C PRO A 529 -19.48 -8.56 -0.98
N LYS A 530 -20.61 -9.04 -1.51
CA LYS A 530 -20.72 -10.38 -2.08
C LYS A 530 -20.03 -10.53 -3.44
N ASN A 531 -19.89 -9.42 -4.18
CA ASN A 531 -19.37 -9.41 -5.56
C ASN A 531 -18.26 -8.36 -5.76
N ALA A 532 -17.56 -8.03 -4.72
CA ALA A 532 -16.51 -7.01 -4.74
C ALA A 532 -15.41 -7.31 -5.79
N GLU A 533 -14.99 -6.29 -6.53
CA GLU A 533 -13.86 -6.33 -7.46
C GLU A 533 -12.56 -5.97 -6.75
N SER A 534 -12.50 -4.77 -6.18
CA SER A 534 -11.34 -4.29 -5.42
C SER A 534 -11.55 -4.33 -3.91
N GLY A 535 -12.73 -4.73 -3.46
CA GLY A 535 -13.01 -4.93 -2.06
C GLY A 535 -13.99 -3.93 -1.45
N CYS A 536 -14.16 -4.01 -0.15
CA CYS A 536 -15.10 -3.21 0.63
C CYS A 536 -14.50 -2.82 1.97
N GLY A 537 -14.61 -1.53 2.31
CA GLY A 537 -14.10 -0.97 3.54
C GLY A 537 -12.75 -0.27 3.36
N PHE A 538 -12.31 0.36 4.44
CA PHE A 538 -11.02 1.04 4.50
C PHE A 538 -10.24 0.51 5.69
N VAL A 539 -8.92 0.46 5.55
CA VAL A 539 -7.94 0.25 6.61
C VAL A 539 -7.08 1.51 6.77
N ARG A 540 -6.25 1.57 7.80
CA ARG A 540 -5.42 2.74 8.12
C ARG A 540 -6.19 4.04 8.35
N ASN A 541 -7.45 3.94 8.69
CA ASN A 541 -8.27 5.11 9.03
C ASN A 541 -7.94 5.60 10.45
N THR A 542 -6.72 6.05 10.65
CA THR A 542 -6.17 6.40 11.97
C THR A 542 -6.85 7.61 12.62
N LEU A 543 -7.48 8.48 11.82
CA LEU A 543 -8.31 9.58 12.30
C LEU A 543 -9.76 9.17 12.55
N MET A 544 -10.11 7.91 12.25
CA MET A 544 -11.42 7.28 12.52
C MET A 544 -12.61 8.00 11.88
N PHE A 545 -12.47 8.54 10.66
CA PHE A 545 -13.62 9.09 9.93
C PHE A 545 -14.62 7.98 9.55
N ASP A 546 -15.92 8.24 9.80
CA ASP A 546 -16.96 7.21 9.61
C ASP A 546 -17.36 6.99 8.14
N HIS A 547 -17.28 8.00 7.31
CA HIS A 547 -17.85 8.00 5.96
C HIS A 547 -16.82 8.28 4.86
N VAL A 548 -15.65 7.66 4.95
CA VAL A 548 -14.61 7.82 3.93
C VAL A 548 -15.10 7.34 2.57
N GLN A 549 -14.85 8.14 1.54
CA GLN A 549 -15.06 7.77 0.15
C GLN A 549 -13.74 7.48 -0.56
N LYS A 550 -12.76 8.38 -0.41
CA LYS A 550 -11.41 8.21 -0.97
C LYS A 550 -10.37 9.08 -0.27
N SER A 551 -9.11 8.66 -0.41
CA SER A 551 -7.93 9.47 -0.10
C SER A 551 -7.40 10.12 -1.35
N VAL A 552 -6.99 11.39 -1.27
CA VAL A 552 -6.29 12.10 -2.35
C VAL A 552 -4.97 12.62 -1.81
N VAL A 553 -3.85 12.16 -2.40
CA VAL A 553 -2.50 12.59 -2.01
C VAL A 553 -1.88 13.35 -3.17
N ARG A 554 -1.30 14.54 -2.91
CA ARG A 554 -0.64 15.36 -3.91
C ARG A 554 0.83 15.52 -3.55
N ALA A 555 1.72 15.17 -4.49
CA ALA A 555 3.16 15.33 -4.36
C ALA A 555 3.71 16.28 -5.45
N PRO A 556 4.90 16.85 -5.26
CA PRO A 556 5.60 17.56 -6.34
C PRO A 556 5.85 16.66 -7.54
N LEU A 557 5.89 17.24 -8.74
CA LEU A 557 6.19 16.49 -9.97
C LEU A 557 7.55 15.77 -9.90
N ILE A 558 8.54 16.41 -9.31
CA ILE A 558 9.86 15.82 -9.02
C ILE A 558 10.02 15.69 -7.52
N ASP A 559 10.12 14.46 -7.05
CA ASP A 559 10.39 14.13 -5.65
C ASP A 559 11.36 12.94 -5.56
N GLN A 560 12.36 13.07 -4.68
CA GLN A 560 13.38 12.03 -4.50
C GLN A 560 12.78 10.73 -3.92
N ALA A 561 11.72 10.83 -3.12
CA ALA A 561 11.03 9.67 -2.57
C ALA A 561 10.43 8.75 -3.65
N GLN A 562 10.09 9.30 -4.82
CA GLN A 562 9.50 8.55 -5.95
C GLN A 562 10.49 7.57 -6.61
N VAL A 563 11.79 7.85 -6.52
CA VAL A 563 12.83 7.11 -7.25
C VAL A 563 13.91 6.52 -6.33
N VAL A 564 13.60 6.37 -5.05
CA VAL A 564 14.57 5.94 -4.04
C VAL A 564 15.24 4.60 -4.38
N HIS A 565 14.51 3.66 -4.99
CA HIS A 565 15.04 2.35 -5.37
C HIS A 565 15.99 2.38 -6.59
N VAL A 566 15.93 3.43 -7.41
CA VAL A 566 16.78 3.60 -8.60
C VAL A 566 17.84 4.69 -8.42
N MET A 567 17.92 5.28 -7.22
CA MET A 567 18.86 6.36 -6.95
C MET A 567 20.32 5.88 -6.94
N LYS A 568 21.20 6.77 -7.39
CA LYS A 568 22.65 6.53 -7.34
C LYS A 568 23.18 6.74 -5.91
N PRO A 569 24.34 6.10 -5.55
CA PRO A 569 25.01 6.38 -4.28
C PRO A 569 25.13 7.90 -4.00
N PRO A 570 25.04 8.38 -2.73
CA PRO A 570 25.16 7.60 -1.49
C PRO A 570 23.84 7.10 -0.87
N LEU A 571 22.66 7.50 -1.38
CA LEU A 571 21.39 7.21 -0.73
C LEU A 571 20.97 5.74 -0.82
N ASN A 572 21.51 4.99 -1.79
CA ASN A 572 21.30 3.56 -1.94
C ASN A 572 22.34 2.70 -1.20
N LYS A 573 23.08 3.25 -0.23
CA LYS A 573 23.97 2.44 0.63
C LYS A 573 23.19 1.91 1.82
N LYS A 574 23.30 0.60 2.06
CA LYS A 574 22.70 -0.10 3.20
C LYS A 574 22.88 0.64 4.52
N GLU A 575 24.11 1.11 4.80
CA GLU A 575 24.47 1.78 6.04
C GLU A 575 23.65 3.06 6.28
N ASN A 576 23.37 3.82 5.21
CA ASN A 576 22.56 5.04 5.32
C ASN A 576 21.10 4.72 5.62
N VAL A 577 20.54 3.70 4.98
CA VAL A 577 19.17 3.25 5.23
C VAL A 577 19.04 2.69 6.65
N VAL A 578 20.02 1.91 7.10
CA VAL A 578 20.09 1.36 8.47
C VAL A 578 20.16 2.48 9.52
N ASP A 579 20.92 3.54 9.29
CA ASP A 579 20.97 4.70 10.20
C ASP A 579 19.62 5.43 10.27
N ILE A 580 18.87 5.51 9.15
CA ILE A 580 17.50 6.05 9.13
C ILE A 580 16.55 5.14 9.94
N VAL A 581 16.61 3.83 9.76
CA VAL A 581 15.82 2.87 10.56
C VAL A 581 16.12 3.04 12.05
N ALA A 582 17.39 3.11 12.42
CA ALA A 582 17.81 3.31 13.81
C ALA A 582 17.25 4.62 14.39
N PHE A 583 17.23 5.68 13.58
CA PHE A 583 16.67 6.96 13.97
C PHE A 583 15.14 6.88 14.15
N ILE A 584 14.42 6.27 13.20
CA ILE A 584 12.96 6.10 13.31
C ILE A 584 12.61 5.30 14.57
N LEU A 585 13.36 4.23 14.87
CA LEU A 585 13.13 3.42 16.07
C LEU A 585 13.36 4.22 17.35
N LYS A 586 14.50 4.87 17.47
CA LYS A 586 14.93 5.62 18.66
C LYS A 586 15.44 7.01 18.28
N PRO A 587 14.53 7.99 18.10
CA PRO A 587 14.95 9.36 17.82
C PRO A 587 15.82 9.93 18.95
N GLY A 588 16.98 10.48 18.59
CA GLY A 588 17.91 11.07 19.54
C GLY A 588 19.13 11.71 18.85
N LEU A 589 19.88 12.54 19.57
CA LEU A 589 21.05 13.27 19.01
C LEU A 589 22.10 12.32 18.39
N ALA A 590 22.34 11.17 19.01
CA ALA A 590 23.33 10.21 18.52
C ALA A 590 22.90 9.50 17.24
N THR A 591 21.62 9.08 17.13
CA THR A 591 21.07 8.46 15.91
C THR A 591 20.89 9.49 14.81
N PHE A 592 20.49 10.69 15.17
CA PHE A 592 20.42 11.83 14.29
C PHE A 592 21.77 12.20 13.67
N GLY A 593 22.83 12.31 14.49
CA GLY A 593 24.18 12.59 13.99
C GLY A 593 24.65 11.61 12.93
N ARG A 594 24.25 10.34 13.02
CA ARG A 594 24.58 9.31 12.02
C ARG A 594 23.87 9.52 10.69
N VAL A 595 22.64 9.97 10.70
CA VAL A 595 21.88 10.27 9.49
C VAL A 595 22.43 11.50 8.77
N VAL A 596 22.89 12.49 9.54
CA VAL A 596 23.33 13.80 8.99
C VAL A 596 24.81 13.82 8.58
N LEU A 597 25.66 13.04 9.26
CA LEU A 597 27.09 12.95 8.99
C LEU A 597 27.38 11.63 8.25
N PRO A 598 27.18 11.58 6.93
CA PRO A 598 27.43 10.36 6.19
C PRO A 598 28.90 9.93 6.31
N ARG A 599 29.16 8.65 6.48
CA ARG A 599 30.47 8.03 6.71
C ARG A 599 31.47 8.18 5.55
N CYS A 600 31.15 8.95 4.50
CA CYS A 600 32.03 9.22 3.36
C CYS A 600 32.48 10.67 3.30
N CYS A 601 33.78 10.88 3.51
CA CYS A 601 34.45 12.18 3.49
C CYS A 601 34.58 12.89 2.10
N CYS A 602 33.83 12.54 1.09
CA CYS A 602 34.05 13.06 -0.28
C CYS A 602 32.80 13.65 -0.93
N SER A 603 32.08 14.56 -0.32
CA SER A 603 31.32 15.61 -1.00
C SER A 603 30.42 16.38 -0.01
N ARG A 604 31.00 17.39 0.62
CA ARG A 604 30.29 18.25 1.59
C ARG A 604 29.20 19.14 0.99
N LEU A 605 28.97 19.12 -0.31
CA LEU A 605 28.07 20.07 -0.99
C LEU A 605 26.71 19.49 -1.40
N PHE A 606 26.53 18.16 -1.48
CA PHE A 606 25.26 17.57 -1.93
C PHE A 606 24.41 16.98 -0.79
N CYS A 607 25.02 16.64 0.33
CA CYS A 607 24.32 16.11 1.52
C CYS A 607 23.63 17.19 2.38
N GLY A 608 23.98 18.46 2.20
CA GLY A 608 23.51 19.57 3.04
C GLY A 608 22.00 19.78 2.98
N SER A 609 21.38 19.63 1.82
CA SER A 609 19.95 19.95 1.66
C SER A 609 19.03 18.84 2.16
N LEU A 610 19.33 17.58 1.90
CA LEU A 610 18.51 16.44 2.35
C LEU A 610 18.78 16.13 3.82
N ALA A 611 20.03 16.19 4.25
CA ALA A 611 20.43 16.10 5.64
C ALA A 611 19.82 17.24 6.46
N MET A 612 19.79 18.48 5.95
CA MET A 612 19.18 19.60 6.64
C MET A 612 17.67 19.46 6.79
N VAL A 613 16.99 18.90 5.80
CA VAL A 613 15.53 18.64 5.84
C VAL A 613 15.20 17.51 6.83
N LEU A 614 15.97 16.42 6.83
CA LEU A 614 15.84 15.35 7.83
C LEU A 614 16.23 15.83 9.23
N VAL A 615 17.23 16.71 9.34
CA VAL A 615 17.75 17.32 10.58
C VAL A 615 16.70 18.13 11.31
N ILE A 616 16.04 19.05 10.64
CA ILE A 616 15.07 19.95 11.26
C ILE A 616 13.83 19.17 11.72
N SER A 617 13.38 18.18 10.93
CA SER A 617 12.28 17.27 11.29
C SER A 617 12.54 16.55 12.60
N CYS A 618 13.76 16.18 12.82
CA CYS A 618 14.18 15.30 13.90
C CYS A 618 14.44 16.01 15.22
N VAL A 619 14.95 17.24 15.17
CA VAL A 619 15.14 18.08 16.36
C VAL A 619 13.77 18.45 16.96
N THR A 620 12.79 18.73 16.10
CA THR A 620 11.43 19.11 16.54
C THR A 620 10.70 17.91 17.16
N ILE A 621 10.85 16.70 16.62
CA ILE A 621 10.27 15.47 17.18
C ILE A 621 10.96 15.09 18.50
N GLY A 622 12.26 15.22 18.61
CA GLY A 622 13.03 14.94 19.84
C GLY A 622 12.73 15.91 20.98
N VAL A 623 12.52 17.18 20.68
CA VAL A 623 12.17 18.22 21.66
C VAL A 623 10.71 18.07 22.12
N LEU A 624 9.80 17.71 21.24
CA LEU A 624 8.39 17.46 21.60
C LEU A 624 8.21 16.15 22.37
N ALA A 625 8.94 15.08 22.01
CA ALA A 625 8.91 13.82 22.77
C ALA A 625 9.51 13.96 24.17
N SER A 626 10.53 14.80 24.37
CA SER A 626 11.10 15.07 25.70
C SER A 626 10.22 15.99 26.55
N GLY A 627 9.34 16.79 25.93
CA GLY A 627 8.36 17.62 26.64
C GLY A 627 7.14 16.84 27.14
N VAL A 628 6.75 15.76 26.45
CA VAL A 628 5.62 14.90 26.81
C VAL A 628 5.96 13.89 27.93
N LEU A 629 7.25 13.59 28.16
CA LEU A 629 7.70 12.72 29.25
C LEU A 629 7.89 13.48 30.58
N LYS A 630 7.62 14.78 30.64
CA LYS A 630 7.68 15.60 31.86
C LYS A 630 6.34 16.18 32.31
N GLN A 631 5.25 15.77 31.71
CA GLN A 631 3.89 15.94 32.22
C GLN A 631 3.23 14.54 32.24
#